data_8b7b24a9e690e4465bfaade6b3df34c2
#
_entry.id   8b7b24a9e690e4465bfaade6b3df34c2
#
_cell.length_a   1.000
_cell.length_b   1.000
_cell.length_c   1.000
_cell.angle_alpha   90.00
_cell.angle_beta   90.00
_cell.angle_gamma   90.00
#
_symmetry.space_group_name_H-M   'P 1'
#
loop_
_entity.id
_entity.type
_entity.pdbx_description
1 polymer ?
#
loop_
_entity_poly.entity_id
_entity_poly.type
_entity_poly.pdbx_seq_one_letter_code
_entity_poly.pdbx_strand_id
1 'polypeptide(L)'
;MPLVSFIITTYNLPSEYLELCLKSILKLSLNPKEREIIIIDDGSELSPIHDLMDYQDDFIYLRQRNQGLSIARNTGIKVATGRFLQFIDGDDYLLQTG
;
A
#
# COMPACT_ATOMS: atom_id res chain seq x y z
N MET A 1 -3.98 5.90 -17.84
CA MET A 1 -4.74 5.53 -16.63
C MET A 1 -4.37 4.12 -16.21
N PRO A 2 -4.00 3.88 -14.93
CA PRO A 2 -3.71 2.54 -14.46
C PRO A 2 -4.93 1.63 -14.56
N LEU A 3 -4.69 0.34 -14.72
CA LEU A 3 -5.75 -0.65 -14.69
C LEU A 3 -6.18 -0.92 -13.24
N VAL A 4 -5.21 -1.08 -12.34
CA VAL A 4 -5.49 -1.43 -10.94
C VAL A 4 -4.76 -0.47 -10.01
N SER A 5 -5.47 0.02 -9.00
CA SER A 5 -4.87 0.72 -7.87
C SER A 5 -4.88 -0.22 -6.67
N PHE A 6 -3.68 -0.54 -6.17
CA PHE A 6 -3.52 -1.34 -4.96
C PHE A 6 -3.44 -0.37 -3.78
N ILE A 7 -4.39 -0.47 -2.86
CA ILE A 7 -4.46 0.39 -1.69
C ILE A 7 -4.04 -0.44 -0.48
N ILE A 8 -2.86 -0.13 0.06
CA ILE A 8 -2.29 -0.85 1.20
C ILE A 8 -2.46 0.04 2.43
N THR A 9 -3.17 -0.45 3.44
CA THR A 9 -3.31 0.27 4.70
C THR A 9 -2.34 -0.32 5.72
N THR A 10 -1.74 0.53 6.54
CA THR A 10 -0.79 0.09 7.56
C THR A 10 -0.90 0.94 8.82
N TYR A 11 -0.65 0.32 9.97
CA TYR A 11 -0.58 1.00 11.26
C TYR A 11 0.33 0.20 12.18
N ASN A 12 1.44 0.82 12.59
CA ASN A 12 2.42 0.21 13.50
C ASN A 12 2.89 -1.19 13.09
N LEU A 13 2.91 -1.43 11.78
CA LEU A 13 3.38 -2.71 11.24
C LEU A 13 4.86 -2.61 10.92
N PRO A 14 5.66 -3.63 11.24
CA PRO A 14 7.05 -3.63 10.82
C PRO A 14 7.19 -3.47 9.31
N SER A 15 8.14 -2.64 8.88
CA SER A 15 8.30 -2.29 7.47
C SER A 15 8.59 -3.49 6.58
N GLU A 16 9.18 -4.55 7.13
CA GLU A 16 9.46 -5.77 6.37
C GLU A 16 8.20 -6.42 5.81
N TYR A 17 7.06 -6.29 6.50
CA TYR A 17 5.79 -6.82 6.01
C TYR A 17 5.28 -6.00 4.83
N LEU A 18 5.44 -4.68 4.89
CA LEU A 18 5.10 -3.81 3.76
C LEU A 18 6.00 -4.09 2.57
N GLU A 19 7.26 -4.34 2.80
CA GLU A 19 8.18 -4.70 1.72
C GLU A 19 7.75 -5.98 1.04
N LEU A 20 7.31 -6.98 1.81
CA LEU A 20 6.79 -8.23 1.24
C LEU A 20 5.55 -7.99 0.40
N CYS A 21 4.65 -7.11 0.86
CA CYS A 21 3.46 -6.73 0.08
C CYS A 21 3.87 -6.08 -1.24
N LEU A 22 4.79 -5.13 -1.19
CA LEU A 22 5.27 -4.45 -2.40
C LEU A 22 5.87 -5.45 -3.37
N LYS A 23 6.74 -6.32 -2.90
CA LYS A 23 7.38 -7.32 -3.75
C LYS A 23 6.35 -8.24 -4.40
N SER A 24 5.30 -8.63 -3.66
CA SER A 24 4.28 -9.51 -4.22
C SER A 24 3.52 -8.84 -5.35
N ILE A 25 3.23 -7.54 -5.21
CA ILE A 25 2.55 -6.78 -6.26
C ILE A 25 3.46 -6.61 -7.48
N LEU A 26 4.74 -6.32 -7.24
CA LEU A 26 5.69 -6.09 -8.32
C LEU A 26 5.96 -7.35 -9.14
N LYS A 27 5.66 -8.53 -8.59
CA LYS A 27 5.79 -9.80 -9.30
C LYS A 27 4.60 -10.13 -10.18
N LEU A 28 3.50 -9.38 -10.08
CA LEU A 28 2.34 -9.60 -10.91
C LEU A 28 2.65 -9.27 -12.38
N SER A 29 1.90 -9.89 -13.30
CA SER A 29 2.09 -9.70 -14.74
C SER A 29 1.49 -8.39 -15.23
N LEU A 30 1.75 -7.31 -14.50
CA LEU A 30 1.31 -5.97 -14.86
C LEU A 30 2.54 -5.11 -15.08
N ASN A 31 2.56 -4.33 -16.16
CA ASN A 31 3.64 -3.38 -16.32
C ASN A 31 3.42 -2.15 -15.42
N PRO A 32 4.45 -1.33 -15.19
CA PRO A 32 4.33 -0.20 -14.26
C PRO A 32 3.23 0.79 -14.61
N LYS A 33 2.83 0.89 -15.88
CA LYS A 33 1.77 1.81 -16.29
C LYS A 33 0.39 1.25 -16.02
N GLU A 34 0.26 -0.06 -15.78
CA GLU A 34 -1.02 -0.70 -15.54
C GLU A 34 -1.38 -0.76 -14.07
N ARG A 35 -0.44 -0.43 -13.19
CA ARG A 35 -0.65 -0.52 -11.75
C ARG A 35 -0.31 0.80 -11.05
N GLU A 36 -1.01 1.05 -9.97
CA GLU A 36 -0.73 2.14 -9.05
C GLU A 36 -0.72 1.54 -7.66
N ILE A 37 0.30 1.84 -6.87
CA ILE A 37 0.40 1.35 -5.49
C ILE A 37 0.32 2.54 -4.55
N ILE A 38 -0.64 2.50 -3.64
CA ILE A 38 -0.88 3.57 -2.68
C ILE A 38 -0.79 2.98 -1.29
N ILE A 39 0.13 3.48 -0.48
CA ILE A 39 0.28 3.07 0.91
C ILE A 39 -0.30 4.17 1.80
N ILE A 40 -1.30 3.82 2.59
CA ILE A 40 -1.90 4.74 3.56
C ILE A 40 -1.44 4.34 4.95
N ASP A 41 -0.61 5.18 5.56
CA ASP A 41 -0.13 4.98 6.92
C ASP A 41 -1.08 5.70 7.87
N ASP A 42 -1.81 4.94 8.66
CA ASP A 42 -2.83 5.46 9.58
C ASP A 42 -2.21 5.91 10.91
N GLY A 43 -1.12 6.66 10.83
CA GLY A 43 -0.54 7.29 12.01
C GLY A 43 0.40 6.41 12.80
N SER A 44 1.20 5.56 12.15
CA SER A 44 2.21 4.73 12.83
C SER A 44 3.17 5.60 13.65
N GLU A 45 3.60 5.10 14.80
CA GLU A 45 4.55 5.82 15.64
C GLU A 45 5.87 6.03 14.93
N LEU A 46 6.35 5.01 14.21
CA LEU A 46 7.54 5.10 13.37
C LEU A 46 7.11 4.94 11.92
N SER A 47 7.46 5.92 11.10
CA SER A 47 7.15 5.84 9.68
C SER A 47 8.00 4.76 9.02
N PRO A 48 7.40 3.89 8.21
CA PRO A 48 8.15 2.85 7.51
C PRO A 48 8.88 3.34 6.27
N ILE A 49 8.74 4.62 5.93
CA ILE A 49 9.17 5.14 4.62
C ILE A 49 10.67 4.95 4.35
N HIS A 50 11.51 5.08 5.37
CA HIS A 50 12.96 4.92 5.19
C HIS A 50 13.32 3.53 4.69
N ASP A 51 12.63 2.51 5.19
CA ASP A 51 12.92 1.12 4.84
C ASP A 51 12.36 0.75 3.46
N LEU A 52 11.53 1.62 2.89
CA LEU A 52 10.90 1.40 1.59
C LEU A 52 11.49 2.26 0.50
N MET A 53 12.56 3.01 0.77
CA MET A 53 13.11 3.96 -0.19
C MET A 53 13.62 3.32 -1.48
N ASP A 54 14.02 2.05 -1.43
CA ASP A 54 14.44 1.34 -2.64
C ASP A 54 13.31 1.18 -3.65
N TYR A 55 12.06 1.32 -3.19
CA TYR A 55 10.86 1.18 -4.02
C TYR A 55 10.15 2.51 -4.24
N GLN A 56 10.81 3.64 -3.94
CA GLN A 56 10.13 4.94 -3.89
C GLN A 56 9.42 5.33 -5.19
N ASP A 57 9.91 4.85 -6.33
CA ASP A 57 9.30 5.16 -7.62
C ASP A 57 8.10 4.26 -7.94
N ASP A 58 7.85 3.25 -7.10
CA ASP A 58 6.81 2.25 -7.35
C ASP A 58 5.53 2.51 -6.57
N PHE A 59 5.54 3.45 -5.62
CA PHE A 59 4.37 3.67 -4.79
C PHE A 59 4.20 5.14 -4.40
N ILE A 60 2.97 5.47 -4.00
CA ILE A 60 2.60 6.74 -3.38
C ILE A 60 2.41 6.47 -1.89
N TYR A 61 3.03 7.27 -1.04
CA TYR A 61 2.92 7.12 0.41
C TYR A 61 2.18 8.32 0.99
N LEU A 62 1.08 8.05 1.69
CA LEU A 62 0.30 9.07 2.37
C LEU A 62 0.18 8.71 3.84
N ARG A 63 0.46 9.67 4.70
CA ARG A 63 0.34 9.50 6.15
C ARG A 63 -0.81 10.37 6.65
N GLN A 64 -1.61 9.79 7.52
CA GLN A 64 -2.73 10.50 8.15
C GLN A 64 -2.68 10.28 9.65
N ARG A 65 -3.40 11.13 10.39
CA ARG A 65 -3.63 10.91 11.81
C ARG A 65 -4.39 9.59 11.97
N ASN A 66 -4.11 8.84 13.03
CA ASN A 66 -4.81 7.58 13.30
C ASN A 66 -6.31 7.81 13.36
N GLN A 67 -7.06 7.23 12.45
CA GLN A 67 -8.50 7.41 12.32
C GLN A 67 -9.23 6.09 12.06
N GLY A 68 -8.49 5.00 11.96
CA GLY A 68 -9.06 3.68 11.75
C GLY A 68 -9.02 3.23 10.30
N LEU A 69 -9.20 1.93 10.13
CA LEU A 69 -9.05 1.25 8.84
C LEU A 69 -10.02 1.77 7.78
N SER A 70 -11.29 1.99 8.15
CA SER A 70 -12.29 2.46 7.19
C SER A 70 -11.93 3.81 6.59
N ILE A 71 -11.43 4.73 7.43
CA ILE A 71 -11.04 6.06 6.96
C ILE A 71 -9.76 5.98 6.12
N ALA A 72 -8.82 5.11 6.51
CA ALA A 72 -7.61 4.90 5.73
C ALA A 72 -7.94 4.39 4.33
N ARG A 73 -8.85 3.44 4.22
CA ARG A 73 -9.32 2.95 2.92
C ARG A 73 -9.97 4.05 2.10
N ASN A 74 -10.81 4.86 2.74
CA ASN A 74 -11.46 5.99 2.05
C ASN A 74 -10.45 7.00 1.55
N THR A 75 -9.39 7.25 2.30
CA THR A 75 -8.31 8.12 1.86
C THR A 75 -7.68 7.57 0.58
N GLY A 76 -7.42 6.26 0.54
CA GLY A 76 -6.89 5.61 -0.65
C GLY A 76 -7.82 5.73 -1.84
N ILE A 77 -9.12 5.53 -1.63
CA ILE A 77 -10.12 5.64 -2.69
C ILE A 77 -10.09 7.04 -3.31
N LYS A 78 -9.96 8.07 -2.48
CA LYS A 78 -9.97 9.46 -2.97
C LYS A 78 -8.81 9.78 -3.89
N VAL A 79 -7.67 9.13 -3.72
CA VAL A 79 -6.48 9.42 -4.52
C VAL A 79 -6.25 8.41 -5.63
N ALA A 80 -6.93 7.26 -5.60
CA ALA A 80 -6.75 6.20 -6.58
C ALA A 80 -7.26 6.63 -7.96
N THR A 81 -6.53 6.27 -9.01
CA THR A 81 -6.89 6.59 -10.39
C THR A 81 -7.14 5.36 -11.26
N GLY A 82 -6.94 4.15 -10.73
CA GLY A 82 -7.14 2.93 -11.49
C GLY A 82 -8.60 2.59 -11.74
N ARG A 83 -8.85 1.81 -12.78
CA ARG A 83 -10.21 1.34 -13.08
C ARG A 83 -10.75 0.39 -12.03
N PHE A 84 -9.85 -0.40 -11.44
CA PHE A 84 -10.20 -1.36 -10.39
C PHE A 84 -9.40 -1.05 -9.14
N LEU A 85 -10.00 -1.29 -7.99
CA LEU A 85 -9.36 -1.07 -6.69
C LEU A 85 -9.16 -2.41 -6.01
N GLN A 86 -7.95 -2.63 -5.49
CA GLN A 86 -7.62 -3.81 -4.70
C GLN A 86 -7.14 -3.35 -3.34
N PHE A 87 -7.86 -3.73 -2.28
CA PHE A 87 -7.48 -3.37 -0.91
C PHE A 87 -6.64 -4.47 -0.29
N ILE A 88 -5.56 -4.08 0.38
CA ILE A 88 -4.67 -5.00 1.06
C ILE A 88 -4.30 -4.38 2.41
N ASP A 89 -4.58 -5.09 3.49
CA ASP A 89 -4.04 -4.70 4.79
C ASP A 89 -2.58 -5.12 4.82
N GLY A 90 -1.71 -4.30 5.44
CA GLY A 90 -0.28 -4.52 5.36
C GLY A 90 0.19 -5.90 5.83
N ASP A 91 -0.58 -6.56 6.70
CA ASP A 91 -0.24 -7.89 7.22
C ASP A 91 -0.93 -9.03 6.49
N ASP A 92 -1.79 -8.75 5.50
CA ASP A 92 -2.54 -9.78 4.78
C ASP A 92 -1.64 -10.75 4.04
N TYR A 93 -0.48 -10.28 3.61
CA TYR A 93 0.47 -11.15 2.91
C TYR A 93 0.82 -12.39 3.74
N LEU A 94 1.05 -12.21 5.04
CA LEU A 94 1.39 -13.32 5.92
C LEU A 94 0.23 -14.30 6.06
N LEU A 95 -1.00 -13.81 6.09
CA LEU A 95 -2.18 -14.66 6.20
C LEU A 95 -2.38 -15.49 4.94
N GLN A 96 -2.04 -14.94 3.79
CA GLN A 96 -2.21 -15.63 2.51
C GLN A 96 -1.14 -16.70 2.27
N THR A 97 0.04 -16.52 2.84
CA THR A 97 1.15 -17.46 2.65
C THR A 97 1.22 -18.53 3.71
N GLY A 98 0.48 -18.33 4.78
CA GLY A 98 0.43 -19.30 5.90
C GLY A 98 -0.47 -20.47 5.62
#